data_ddd9e37d6105245c57ac4a18a344526e
#
_entry.id   ddd9e37d6105245c57ac4a18a344526e
#
_cell.length_a   1.000
_cell.length_b   1.000
_cell.length_c   1.000
_cell.angle_alpha   90.00
_cell.angle_beta   90.00
_cell.angle_gamma   90.00
#
_symmetry.space_group_name_H-M   'P 1'
#
loop_
_entity.id
_entity.type
_entity.pdbx_description
1 polymer ?
#
loop_
_entity_poly.entity_id
_entity_poly.type
_entity_poly.pdbx_seq_one_letter_code
_entity_poly.pdbx_strand_id
1 'polypeptide(L)'
;MKKTGFIALLLTLFIAMPMKGQIRGNSINVEVIPDHQDWRYEVGETAIFNIRVTREHTLLNNVKVDYAAGPEMYQDVKKEGVVLKDGTLTLKGKMTKPGFYRVDVKTTIDGKEYKGACGAAFSPERLQPTTVMPQDFNEYWQNAISEARKVDLNPTKRLLPERCTKDVNVYEVSFQNIQWNWRTYGILCVPAEAEANPAKAKCYPALLRVPGAGVRPYGGDIYTASHGAITLEIGIHGISVTMDQKVYDDVFNGALMNYWNWGMDNRDDSYYKRVIIGCIRAIDYIEQYTPWNGEQLAVSGSSQGGFLSLACAGLDKRVTCYAPVHAACCDHTASLKGVACGWPHYFYWNATPHSDYKSENKGKGQEAKINTSRYYDGVNFARLINDKQKGWFSFGYNDDVVPPTTAWATYNTVTGPKEISPYQATWHYWHQEQWDEWENWLLKTLNIER
;
A
#
# COMPACT_ATOMS: atom_id res chain seq x y z
N MET A 1 5.15 -56.78 58.21
CA MET A 1 5.75 -55.65 57.54
C MET A 1 4.95 -55.37 56.24
N LYS A 2 4.06 -54.40 56.25
CA LYS A 2 3.22 -54.02 55.12
C LYS A 2 3.85 -52.82 54.41
N LYS A 3 4.18 -52.97 53.14
CA LYS A 3 4.67 -51.88 52.25
C LYS A 3 3.46 -51.16 51.70
N THR A 4 3.21 -49.97 52.09
CA THR A 4 2.23 -49.03 51.51
C THR A 4 2.89 -48.34 50.32
N GLY A 5 2.36 -48.63 49.10
CA GLY A 5 2.75 -47.91 47.88
C GLY A 5 1.96 -46.60 47.81
N PHE A 6 2.70 -45.49 47.62
CA PHE A 6 2.14 -44.17 47.32
C PHE A 6 1.90 -44.04 45.81
N ILE A 7 0.64 -43.98 45.39
CA ILE A 7 0.24 -43.66 44.02
C ILE A 7 0.12 -42.15 43.96
N ALA A 8 1.06 -41.49 43.28
CA ALA A 8 0.96 -40.08 42.92
C ALA A 8 0.01 -39.89 41.74
N LEU A 9 -1.14 -39.32 42.04
CA LEU A 9 -2.12 -38.92 41.01
C LEU A 9 -1.66 -37.61 40.38
N LEU A 10 -1.11 -37.66 39.18
CA LEU A 10 -0.83 -36.47 38.35
C LEU A 10 -2.17 -35.91 37.85
N LEU A 11 -2.70 -34.88 38.47
CA LEU A 11 -3.77 -34.07 37.89
C LEU A 11 -3.17 -33.16 36.81
N THR A 12 -3.32 -33.54 35.57
CA THR A 12 -3.12 -32.66 34.42
C THR A 12 -4.28 -31.66 34.37
N LEU A 13 -4.01 -30.43 34.84
CA LEU A 13 -4.88 -29.31 34.59
C LEU A 13 -4.88 -29.00 33.09
N PHE A 14 -5.88 -29.46 32.34
CA PHE A 14 -6.22 -28.91 31.05
C PHE A 14 -6.77 -27.49 31.28
N ILE A 15 -5.93 -26.46 31.13
CA ILE A 15 -6.40 -25.10 30.96
C ILE A 15 -7.08 -25.07 29.59
N ALA A 16 -8.43 -25.14 29.59
CA ALA A 16 -9.22 -24.87 28.41
C ALA A 16 -9.02 -23.39 28.04
N MET A 17 -8.04 -23.12 27.19
CA MET A 17 -8.03 -21.84 26.49
C MET A 17 -9.35 -21.73 25.72
N PRO A 18 -10.10 -20.62 25.83
CA PRO A 18 -11.25 -20.41 24.99
C PRO A 18 -10.76 -20.42 23.55
N MET A 19 -10.99 -21.50 22.81
CA MET A 19 -10.84 -21.52 21.38
C MET A 19 -11.86 -20.52 20.85
N LYS A 20 -11.40 -19.30 20.51
CA LYS A 20 -12.18 -18.41 19.67
C LYS A 20 -12.40 -19.17 18.38
N GLY A 21 -13.66 -19.57 18.13
CA GLY A 21 -14.04 -20.25 16.90
C GLY A 21 -13.50 -19.47 15.72
N GLN A 22 -12.88 -20.15 14.77
CA GLN A 22 -12.32 -19.52 13.57
C GLN A 22 -13.48 -18.94 12.76
N ILE A 23 -13.65 -17.61 12.77
CA ILE A 23 -14.68 -16.94 11.97
C ILE A 23 -14.22 -17.01 10.52
N ARG A 24 -14.88 -17.83 9.70
CA ARG A 24 -14.60 -18.02 8.29
C ARG A 24 -15.71 -17.40 7.44
N GLY A 25 -15.57 -16.11 7.11
CA GLY A 25 -16.47 -15.42 6.19
C GLY A 25 -17.88 -15.13 6.77
N ASN A 26 -18.73 -14.62 5.92
CA ASN A 26 -20.13 -14.35 6.24
C ASN A 26 -21.03 -15.46 5.65
N SER A 27 -22.10 -15.82 6.33
CA SER A 27 -23.13 -16.71 5.78
C SER A 27 -23.95 -16.02 4.67
N ILE A 28 -24.04 -14.68 4.70
CA ILE A 28 -24.68 -13.86 3.66
C ILE A 28 -23.60 -13.28 2.76
N ASN A 29 -23.78 -13.44 1.45
CA ASN A 29 -22.92 -12.86 0.44
C ASN A 29 -23.74 -12.00 -0.52
N VAL A 30 -23.21 -10.82 -0.85
CA VAL A 30 -23.70 -9.95 -1.91
C VAL A 30 -22.65 -9.97 -3.00
N GLU A 31 -22.98 -10.56 -4.13
CA GLU A 31 -22.06 -10.70 -5.27
C GLU A 31 -22.52 -9.79 -6.40
N VAL A 32 -21.56 -9.12 -7.04
CA VAL A 32 -21.77 -8.35 -8.27
C VAL A 32 -20.82 -8.93 -9.30
N ILE A 33 -21.34 -9.68 -10.25
CA ILE A 33 -20.57 -10.49 -11.18
C ILE A 33 -20.74 -9.90 -12.59
N PRO A 34 -19.64 -9.41 -13.21
CA PRO A 34 -19.71 -8.96 -14.59
C PRO A 34 -19.76 -10.13 -15.56
N ASP A 35 -20.19 -9.89 -16.80
CA ASP A 35 -20.29 -10.93 -17.84
C ASP A 35 -18.94 -11.25 -18.50
N HIS A 36 -17.91 -10.42 -18.35
CA HIS A 36 -16.54 -10.73 -18.74
C HIS A 36 -15.72 -11.26 -17.57
N GLN A 37 -15.01 -12.36 -17.78
CA GLN A 37 -14.24 -13.04 -16.73
C GLN A 37 -13.05 -12.20 -16.24
N ASP A 38 -12.44 -11.39 -17.11
CA ASP A 38 -11.33 -10.50 -16.78
C ASP A 38 -11.77 -9.10 -16.33
N TRP A 39 -13.09 -8.86 -16.26
CA TRP A 39 -13.74 -7.58 -15.91
C TRP A 39 -13.34 -6.42 -16.83
N ARG A 40 -12.91 -6.71 -18.07
CA ARG A 40 -12.44 -5.71 -19.03
C ARG A 40 -13.39 -5.57 -20.22
N TYR A 41 -13.58 -4.35 -20.67
CA TYR A 41 -14.47 -3.94 -21.73
C TYR A 41 -13.82 -2.88 -22.60
N GLU A 42 -14.22 -2.76 -23.85
CA GLU A 42 -13.86 -1.62 -24.68
C GLU A 42 -14.77 -0.41 -24.39
N VAL A 43 -14.22 0.79 -24.57
CA VAL A 43 -15.03 2.02 -24.49
C VAL A 43 -16.16 1.94 -25.50
N GLY A 44 -17.38 2.15 -25.03
CA GLY A 44 -18.59 2.03 -25.86
C GLY A 44 -19.26 0.66 -25.82
N GLU A 45 -18.62 -0.35 -25.28
CA GLU A 45 -19.23 -1.66 -25.01
C GLU A 45 -20.22 -1.56 -23.84
N THR A 46 -21.10 -2.54 -23.71
CA THR A 46 -22.06 -2.63 -22.60
C THR A 46 -21.66 -3.77 -21.68
N ALA A 47 -21.27 -3.44 -20.45
CA ALA A 47 -21.06 -4.41 -19.38
C ALA A 47 -22.41 -4.84 -18.78
N ILE A 48 -22.54 -6.12 -18.48
CA ILE A 48 -23.72 -6.69 -17.80
C ILE A 48 -23.30 -7.17 -16.42
N PHE A 49 -23.94 -6.63 -15.37
CA PHE A 49 -23.65 -6.99 -13.98
C PHE A 49 -24.79 -7.84 -13.43
N ASN A 50 -24.46 -9.05 -12.99
CA ASN A 50 -25.39 -9.96 -12.34
C ASN A 50 -25.20 -9.87 -10.82
N ILE A 51 -26.18 -9.30 -10.14
CA ILE A 51 -26.21 -9.16 -8.69
C ILE A 51 -26.89 -10.39 -8.11
N ARG A 52 -26.30 -10.98 -7.07
CA ARG A 52 -26.86 -12.10 -6.30
C ARG A 52 -26.75 -11.84 -4.82
N VAL A 53 -27.80 -12.17 -4.08
CA VAL A 53 -27.76 -12.19 -2.62
C VAL A 53 -28.05 -13.62 -2.16
N THR A 54 -27.09 -14.22 -1.46
CA THR A 54 -27.16 -15.63 -1.04
C THR A 54 -26.97 -15.74 0.48
N ARG A 55 -27.58 -16.79 1.05
CA ARG A 55 -27.26 -17.31 2.37
C ARG A 55 -26.71 -18.73 2.17
N GLU A 56 -25.47 -18.98 2.59
CA GLU A 56 -24.80 -20.27 2.44
C GLU A 56 -24.96 -20.85 1.01
N HIS A 57 -24.65 -19.99 0.01
CA HIS A 57 -24.73 -20.26 -1.44
C HIS A 57 -26.16 -20.46 -2.00
N THR A 58 -27.21 -20.30 -1.19
CA THR A 58 -28.60 -20.37 -1.64
C THR A 58 -29.18 -18.98 -1.83
N LEU A 59 -29.80 -18.70 -2.98
CA LEU A 59 -30.43 -17.43 -3.30
C LEU A 59 -31.50 -17.05 -2.28
N LEU A 60 -31.48 -15.80 -1.83
CA LEU A 60 -32.48 -15.25 -0.93
C LEU A 60 -33.59 -14.54 -1.71
N ASN A 61 -34.83 -15.00 -1.60
CA ASN A 61 -35.98 -14.40 -2.26
C ASN A 61 -36.47 -13.13 -1.52
N ASN A 62 -37.00 -12.17 -2.26
CA ASN A 62 -37.63 -10.95 -1.75
C ASN A 62 -36.66 -10.07 -0.89
N VAL A 63 -35.36 -10.15 -1.17
CA VAL A 63 -34.38 -9.31 -0.49
C VAL A 63 -34.44 -7.88 -1.03
N LYS A 64 -34.38 -6.89 -0.15
CA LYS A 64 -34.26 -5.47 -0.52
C LYS A 64 -32.79 -5.09 -0.59
N VAL A 65 -32.40 -4.45 -1.68
CA VAL A 65 -31.07 -3.90 -1.87
C VAL A 65 -31.13 -2.41 -2.20
N ASP A 66 -30.10 -1.70 -1.78
CA ASP A 66 -29.75 -0.38 -2.33
C ASP A 66 -28.56 -0.54 -3.22
N TYR A 67 -28.51 0.18 -4.35
CA TYR A 67 -27.33 0.17 -5.20
C TYR A 67 -26.99 1.55 -5.76
N ALA A 68 -25.70 1.75 -6.02
CA ALA A 68 -25.17 2.84 -6.79
C ALA A 68 -24.39 2.28 -7.98
N ALA A 69 -24.52 2.90 -9.16
CA ALA A 69 -23.82 2.48 -10.37
C ALA A 69 -23.42 3.71 -11.20
N GLY A 70 -22.30 3.62 -11.89
CA GLY A 70 -21.77 4.72 -12.71
C GLY A 70 -20.24 4.78 -12.69
N PRO A 71 -19.66 5.88 -13.17
CA PRO A 71 -18.22 6.09 -13.12
C PRO A 71 -17.71 6.03 -11.68
N GLU A 72 -16.56 5.38 -11.48
CA GLU A 72 -15.93 5.21 -10.18
C GLU A 72 -15.82 6.54 -9.42
N MET A 73 -16.18 6.54 -8.12
CA MET A 73 -16.34 7.71 -7.24
C MET A 73 -17.46 8.70 -7.65
N TYR A 74 -18.03 8.60 -8.85
CA TYR A 74 -19.02 9.53 -9.41
C TYR A 74 -20.28 8.80 -9.91
N GLN A 75 -20.71 7.73 -9.19
CA GLN A 75 -21.92 6.99 -9.56
C GLN A 75 -23.14 7.93 -9.58
N ASP A 76 -23.79 8.01 -10.73
CA ASP A 76 -24.92 8.88 -11.01
C ASP A 76 -26.28 8.14 -10.94
N VAL A 77 -26.28 6.81 -11.01
CA VAL A 77 -27.45 5.97 -10.82
C VAL A 77 -27.51 5.51 -9.37
N LYS A 78 -28.54 5.92 -8.62
CA LYS A 78 -28.79 5.47 -7.25
C LYS A 78 -30.22 4.97 -7.11
N LYS A 79 -30.40 3.79 -6.53
CA LYS A 79 -31.70 3.17 -6.26
C LYS A 79 -31.69 2.58 -4.86
N GLU A 80 -32.79 2.79 -4.14
CA GLU A 80 -32.99 2.29 -2.78
C GLU A 80 -34.21 1.36 -2.72
N GLY A 81 -34.15 0.38 -1.85
CA GLY A 81 -35.26 -0.53 -1.56
C GLY A 81 -35.71 -1.40 -2.74
N VAL A 82 -34.81 -1.67 -3.70
CA VAL A 82 -35.11 -2.53 -4.86
C VAL A 82 -35.29 -3.95 -4.38
N VAL A 83 -36.45 -4.56 -4.68
CA VAL A 83 -36.77 -5.94 -4.26
C VAL A 83 -36.27 -6.93 -5.29
N LEU A 84 -35.36 -7.81 -4.89
CA LEU A 84 -34.89 -8.96 -5.65
C LEU A 84 -35.86 -10.14 -5.36
N LYS A 85 -36.83 -10.34 -6.24
CA LYS A 85 -37.88 -11.36 -6.04
C LYS A 85 -37.33 -12.78 -5.93
N ASP A 86 -36.34 -13.09 -6.75
CA ASP A 86 -35.64 -14.38 -6.84
C ASP A 86 -34.17 -14.31 -6.34
N GLY A 87 -33.83 -13.29 -5.61
CA GLY A 87 -32.44 -13.06 -5.10
C GLY A 87 -31.46 -12.55 -6.15
N THR A 88 -31.96 -12.16 -7.35
CA THR A 88 -31.13 -11.69 -8.47
C THR A 88 -31.57 -10.34 -9.03
N LEU A 89 -30.60 -9.60 -9.61
CA LEU A 89 -30.84 -8.37 -10.37
C LEU A 89 -29.77 -8.25 -11.44
N THR A 90 -30.16 -7.85 -12.65
CA THR A 90 -29.21 -7.54 -13.73
C THR A 90 -29.18 -6.05 -14.00
N LEU A 91 -27.98 -5.47 -14.01
CA LEU A 91 -27.74 -4.08 -14.40
C LEU A 91 -26.89 -4.03 -15.66
N LYS A 92 -26.96 -2.90 -16.38
CA LYS A 92 -26.12 -2.62 -17.53
C LYS A 92 -25.36 -1.32 -17.29
N GLY A 93 -24.08 -1.31 -17.66
CA GLY A 93 -23.22 -0.14 -17.59
C GLY A 93 -22.49 0.10 -18.88
N LYS A 94 -22.14 1.35 -19.16
CA LYS A 94 -21.40 1.75 -20.36
C LYS A 94 -20.56 2.98 -20.06
N MET A 95 -19.32 2.99 -20.59
CA MET A 95 -18.46 4.14 -20.51
C MET A 95 -18.19 4.72 -21.90
N THR A 96 -18.13 6.04 -21.98
CA THR A 96 -17.78 6.77 -23.23
C THR A 96 -16.31 7.22 -23.27
N LYS A 97 -15.59 7.00 -22.15
CA LYS A 97 -14.16 7.32 -21.98
C LYS A 97 -13.51 6.18 -21.21
N PRO A 98 -12.19 5.98 -21.33
CA PRO A 98 -11.46 5.05 -20.47
C PRO A 98 -11.70 5.33 -18.99
N GLY A 99 -11.85 4.28 -18.18
CA GLY A 99 -12.14 4.40 -16.77
C GLY A 99 -12.74 3.14 -16.18
N PHE A 100 -13.23 3.26 -14.96
CA PHE A 100 -13.94 2.17 -14.28
C PHE A 100 -15.41 2.53 -14.10
N TYR A 101 -16.29 1.60 -14.49
CA TYR A 101 -17.70 1.63 -14.14
C TYR A 101 -17.91 0.80 -12.88
N ARG A 102 -18.34 1.43 -11.81
CA ARG A 102 -18.50 0.80 -10.51
C ARG A 102 -19.96 0.56 -10.19
N VAL A 103 -20.26 -0.64 -9.69
CA VAL A 103 -21.54 -1.00 -9.11
C VAL A 103 -21.33 -1.38 -7.66
N ASP A 104 -21.89 -0.61 -6.72
CA ASP A 104 -21.92 -0.92 -5.30
C ASP A 104 -23.33 -1.34 -4.90
N VAL A 105 -23.45 -2.43 -4.15
CA VAL A 105 -24.72 -2.98 -3.67
C VAL A 105 -24.63 -3.21 -2.18
N LYS A 106 -25.67 -2.84 -1.45
CA LYS A 106 -25.81 -3.13 -0.03
C LYS A 106 -27.20 -3.65 0.32
N THR A 107 -27.27 -4.49 1.33
CA THR A 107 -28.50 -5.00 1.91
C THR A 107 -28.40 -5.11 3.42
N THR A 108 -29.53 -5.00 4.11
CA THR A 108 -29.59 -5.23 5.56
C THR A 108 -30.45 -6.47 5.82
N ILE A 109 -29.85 -7.49 6.42
CA ILE A 109 -30.50 -8.75 6.76
C ILE A 109 -30.28 -9.01 8.25
N ASP A 110 -31.33 -9.28 8.98
CA ASP A 110 -31.29 -9.53 10.43
C ASP A 110 -30.55 -8.41 11.21
N GLY A 111 -30.72 -7.13 10.76
CA GLY A 111 -30.11 -5.94 11.38
C GLY A 111 -28.63 -5.71 11.04
N LYS A 112 -28.01 -6.57 10.22
CA LYS A 112 -26.62 -6.44 9.79
C LYS A 112 -26.53 -6.04 8.32
N GLU A 113 -25.66 -5.07 8.00
CA GLU A 113 -25.39 -4.64 6.64
C GLU A 113 -24.37 -5.58 5.96
N TYR A 114 -24.66 -5.91 4.70
CA TYR A 114 -23.79 -6.67 3.80
C TYR A 114 -23.61 -5.91 2.51
N LYS A 115 -22.39 -5.96 1.95
CA LYS A 115 -21.99 -5.21 0.75
C LYS A 115 -21.36 -6.11 -0.29
N GLY A 116 -21.54 -5.72 -1.55
CA GLY A 116 -20.83 -6.28 -2.70
C GLY A 116 -20.53 -5.19 -3.71
N ALA A 117 -19.48 -5.34 -4.48
CA ALA A 117 -19.13 -4.39 -5.52
C ALA A 117 -18.48 -5.05 -6.73
N CYS A 118 -18.51 -4.36 -7.86
CA CYS A 118 -17.74 -4.68 -9.06
C CYS A 118 -17.26 -3.40 -9.73
N GLY A 119 -15.95 -3.29 -9.96
CA GLY A 119 -15.31 -2.27 -10.77
C GLY A 119 -14.96 -2.79 -12.17
N ALA A 120 -15.81 -2.58 -13.16
CA ALA A 120 -15.54 -2.99 -14.54
C ALA A 120 -14.62 -1.99 -15.25
N ALA A 121 -13.52 -2.47 -15.82
CA ALA A 121 -12.49 -1.69 -16.47
C ALA A 121 -12.79 -1.46 -17.96
N PHE A 122 -12.92 -0.21 -18.38
CA PHE A 122 -13.15 0.16 -19.79
C PHE A 122 -11.88 0.73 -20.41
N SER A 123 -11.28 -0.02 -21.34
CA SER A 123 -10.01 0.30 -22.00
C SER A 123 -8.94 0.85 -21.04
N PRO A 124 -8.63 0.14 -19.93
CA PRO A 124 -7.79 0.65 -18.85
C PRO A 124 -6.36 0.98 -19.29
N GLU A 125 -5.84 0.32 -20.32
CA GLU A 125 -4.53 0.60 -20.93
C GLU A 125 -4.46 1.99 -21.61
N ARG A 126 -5.62 2.64 -21.83
CA ARG A 126 -5.72 3.99 -22.40
C ARG A 126 -5.89 5.08 -21.35
N LEU A 127 -5.99 4.70 -20.08
CA LEU A 127 -6.06 5.65 -18.97
C LEU A 127 -4.79 6.50 -18.91
N GLN A 128 -4.98 7.81 -18.83
CA GLN A 128 -3.90 8.77 -18.64
C GLN A 128 -4.14 9.57 -17.36
N PRO A 129 -3.08 9.86 -16.60
CA PRO A 129 -3.23 10.67 -15.40
C PRO A 129 -3.56 12.11 -15.74
N THR A 130 -4.24 12.76 -14.83
CA THR A 130 -4.63 14.17 -14.97
C THR A 130 -3.61 15.14 -14.39
N THR A 131 -2.77 14.64 -13.48
CA THR A 131 -1.75 15.44 -12.81
C THR A 131 -0.65 15.88 -13.78
N VAL A 132 -0.14 17.08 -13.56
CA VAL A 132 0.94 17.67 -14.37
C VAL A 132 2.20 17.72 -13.52
N MET A 133 3.31 17.26 -14.08
CA MET A 133 4.61 17.35 -13.41
C MET A 133 5.09 18.82 -13.42
N PRO A 134 5.47 19.39 -12.27
CA PRO A 134 6.13 20.70 -12.23
C PRO A 134 7.41 20.73 -13.06
N GLN A 135 7.70 21.86 -13.68
CA GLN A 135 8.85 21.98 -14.55
C GLN A 135 10.17 21.74 -13.80
N ASP A 136 10.24 22.17 -12.55
CA ASP A 136 11.42 22.02 -11.67
C ASP A 136 11.35 20.78 -10.76
N PHE A 137 10.45 19.81 -11.04
CA PHE A 137 10.22 18.65 -10.19
C PHE A 137 11.49 17.85 -9.90
N ASN A 138 12.23 17.49 -10.94
CA ASN A 138 13.45 16.72 -10.80
C ASN A 138 14.55 17.54 -10.07
N GLU A 139 14.74 18.79 -10.43
CA GLU A 139 15.69 19.68 -9.77
C GLU A 139 15.36 19.86 -8.28
N TYR A 140 14.11 20.09 -7.96
CA TYR A 140 13.64 20.20 -6.57
C TYR A 140 14.04 18.99 -5.72
N TRP A 141 13.77 17.77 -6.22
CA TRP A 141 14.08 16.56 -5.48
C TRP A 141 15.59 16.27 -5.42
N GLN A 142 16.34 16.48 -6.52
CA GLN A 142 17.79 16.29 -6.51
C GLN A 142 18.48 17.27 -5.55
N ASN A 143 18.02 18.51 -5.49
CA ASN A 143 18.50 19.50 -4.52
C ASN A 143 18.17 19.07 -3.08
N ALA A 144 16.95 18.63 -2.80
CA ALA A 144 16.56 18.17 -1.47
C ALA A 144 17.38 16.95 -1.01
N ILE A 145 17.66 16.00 -1.91
CA ILE A 145 18.50 14.83 -1.64
C ILE A 145 19.95 15.26 -1.38
N SER A 146 20.50 16.17 -2.21
CA SER A 146 21.85 16.67 -2.06
C SER A 146 22.04 17.39 -0.72
N GLU A 147 21.09 18.23 -0.32
CA GLU A 147 21.13 18.91 0.98
C GLU A 147 21.07 17.90 2.15
N ALA A 148 20.21 16.91 2.06
CA ALA A 148 20.11 15.86 3.09
C ALA A 148 21.40 15.05 3.23
N ARG A 149 22.12 14.81 2.13
CA ARG A 149 23.40 14.08 2.12
C ARG A 149 24.57 14.85 2.71
N LYS A 150 24.43 16.18 2.93
CA LYS A 150 25.42 16.95 3.71
C LYS A 150 25.42 16.61 5.20
N VAL A 151 24.35 15.99 5.67
CA VAL A 151 24.24 15.47 7.04
C VAL A 151 24.72 14.02 7.04
N ASP A 152 25.74 13.72 7.83
CA ASP A 152 26.24 12.35 8.00
C ASP A 152 25.14 11.41 8.44
N LEU A 153 25.12 10.18 7.91
CA LEU A 153 24.12 9.16 8.31
C LEU A 153 24.16 8.87 9.81
N ASN A 154 25.33 8.90 10.42
CA ASN A 154 25.52 8.60 11.84
C ASN A 154 24.64 7.42 12.31
N PRO A 155 24.82 6.21 11.75
CA PRO A 155 23.92 5.09 11.98
C PRO A 155 24.08 4.51 13.38
N THR A 156 23.00 4.01 13.93
CA THR A 156 23.01 3.12 15.10
C THR A 156 22.47 1.76 14.73
N LYS A 157 22.98 0.69 15.34
CA LYS A 157 22.54 -0.68 15.13
C LYS A 157 22.51 -1.43 16.46
N ARG A 158 21.33 -1.92 16.87
CA ARG A 158 21.10 -2.65 18.12
C ARG A 158 20.49 -4.01 17.81
N LEU A 159 21.17 -5.09 18.18
CA LEU A 159 20.65 -6.45 18.03
C LEU A 159 19.35 -6.62 18.82
N LEU A 160 18.40 -7.36 18.25
CA LEU A 160 17.16 -7.82 18.88
C LEU A 160 17.19 -9.35 19.01
N PRO A 161 17.86 -9.88 20.05
CA PRO A 161 18.10 -11.32 20.17
C PRO A 161 16.80 -12.14 20.15
N GLU A 162 15.71 -11.57 20.71
CA GLU A 162 14.39 -12.19 20.79
C GLU A 162 13.71 -12.35 19.42
N ARG A 163 14.22 -11.68 18.38
CA ARG A 163 13.72 -11.76 16.99
C ARG A 163 14.66 -12.52 16.07
N CYS A 164 15.89 -12.78 16.51
CA CYS A 164 16.85 -13.53 15.70
C CYS A 164 16.41 -14.99 15.54
N THR A 165 16.75 -15.56 14.39
CA THR A 165 16.64 -17.01 14.13
C THR A 165 18.04 -17.61 14.01
N LYS A 166 18.14 -18.92 13.77
CA LYS A 166 19.44 -19.55 13.48
C LYS A 166 20.07 -19.01 12.18
N ASP A 167 19.24 -18.53 11.23
CA ASP A 167 19.65 -18.14 9.88
C ASP A 167 19.64 -16.62 9.67
N VAL A 168 19.02 -15.83 10.56
CA VAL A 168 18.82 -14.39 10.39
C VAL A 168 19.10 -13.63 11.68
N ASN A 169 19.99 -12.64 11.60
CA ASN A 169 20.18 -11.62 12.62
C ASN A 169 19.22 -10.45 12.40
N VAL A 170 18.57 -9.99 13.46
CA VAL A 170 17.59 -8.90 13.42
C VAL A 170 18.06 -7.74 14.30
N TYR A 171 18.04 -6.55 13.72
CA TYR A 171 18.51 -5.33 14.39
C TYR A 171 17.47 -4.22 14.31
N GLU A 172 17.32 -3.45 15.36
CA GLU A 172 16.81 -2.09 15.22
C GLU A 172 17.95 -1.18 14.76
N VAL A 173 17.70 -0.41 13.72
CA VAL A 173 18.64 0.57 13.18
C VAL A 173 18.03 1.95 13.17
N SER A 174 18.88 2.98 13.24
CA SER A 174 18.45 4.34 12.94
C SER A 174 19.58 5.14 12.29
N PHE A 175 19.23 6.13 11.49
CA PHE A 175 20.17 7.00 10.80
C PHE A 175 19.59 8.39 10.61
N GLN A 176 20.45 9.38 10.43
CA GLN A 176 20.06 10.77 10.19
C GLN A 176 19.30 10.91 8.87
N ASN A 177 18.23 11.72 8.91
CA ASN A 177 17.39 12.01 7.77
C ASN A 177 17.77 13.35 7.13
N ILE A 178 16.82 14.27 6.98
CA ILE A 178 16.94 15.53 6.24
C ILE A 178 17.78 16.59 6.98
N GLN A 179 17.85 16.49 8.31
CA GLN A 179 18.63 17.43 9.13
C GLN A 179 19.09 16.78 10.43
N TRP A 180 20.00 17.41 11.12
CA TRP A 180 20.53 16.96 12.40
C TRP A 180 19.39 16.67 13.42
N ASN A 181 19.52 15.56 14.14
CA ASN A 181 18.55 15.01 15.11
C ASN A 181 17.21 14.53 14.53
N TRP A 182 17.01 14.60 13.22
CA TRP A 182 15.87 13.95 12.58
C TRP A 182 16.30 12.57 12.09
N ARG A 183 15.81 11.54 12.74
CA ARG A 183 16.20 10.16 12.44
C ARG A 183 15.09 9.38 11.75
N THR A 184 15.49 8.46 10.89
CA THR A 184 14.67 7.36 10.41
C THR A 184 15.04 6.12 11.20
N TYR A 185 14.05 5.36 11.64
CA TYR A 185 14.22 4.09 12.35
C TYR A 185 13.74 2.95 11.49
N GLY A 186 14.29 1.75 11.67
CA GLY A 186 13.87 0.57 10.94
C GLY A 186 14.34 -0.73 11.58
N ILE A 187 13.86 -1.84 11.02
CA ILE A 187 14.33 -3.18 11.33
C ILE A 187 15.15 -3.70 10.16
N LEU A 188 16.41 -3.98 10.44
CA LEU A 188 17.34 -4.61 9.52
C LEU A 188 17.37 -6.11 9.82
N CYS A 189 17.09 -6.94 8.82
CA CYS A 189 17.28 -8.38 8.91
C CYS A 189 18.39 -8.81 7.92
N VAL A 190 19.32 -9.60 8.40
CA VAL A 190 20.53 -9.98 7.67
C VAL A 190 20.74 -11.48 7.80
N PRO A 191 21.05 -12.20 6.71
CA PRO A 191 21.51 -13.58 6.83
C PRO A 191 22.67 -13.67 7.84
N ALA A 192 22.57 -14.57 8.81
CA ALA A 192 23.58 -14.67 9.88
C ALA A 192 24.99 -14.90 9.33
N GLU A 193 25.10 -15.65 8.23
CA GLU A 193 26.36 -15.92 7.53
C GLU A 193 26.97 -14.66 6.91
N ALA A 194 26.15 -13.68 6.50
CA ALA A 194 26.61 -12.46 5.86
C ALA A 194 27.55 -11.61 6.75
N GLU A 195 27.37 -11.69 8.07
CA GLU A 195 28.19 -10.97 9.04
C GLU A 195 29.27 -11.86 9.67
N ALA A 196 29.01 -13.17 9.78
CA ALA A 196 29.96 -14.13 10.37
C ALA A 196 31.14 -14.45 9.45
N ASN A 197 30.97 -14.33 8.13
CA ASN A 197 31.97 -14.74 7.13
C ASN A 197 32.39 -13.53 6.27
N PRO A 198 33.63 -13.01 6.44
CA PRO A 198 34.14 -11.92 5.60
C PRO A 198 34.14 -12.21 4.08
N ALA A 199 34.20 -13.46 3.67
CA ALA A 199 34.13 -13.89 2.28
C ALA A 199 32.73 -13.65 1.66
N LYS A 200 31.71 -13.41 2.48
CA LYS A 200 30.34 -13.06 2.06
C LYS A 200 30.12 -11.55 1.97
N ALA A 201 31.14 -10.74 2.13
CA ALA A 201 31.05 -9.31 1.85
C ALA A 201 30.65 -9.08 0.38
N LYS A 202 29.71 -8.14 0.14
CA LYS A 202 29.19 -7.78 -1.19
C LYS A 202 28.55 -8.95 -1.97
N CYS A 203 27.90 -9.88 -1.28
CA CYS A 203 27.28 -11.05 -1.91
C CYS A 203 25.75 -11.01 -1.94
N TYR A 204 25.10 -10.17 -1.15
CA TYR A 204 23.66 -10.25 -0.93
C TYR A 204 22.91 -9.12 -1.65
N PRO A 205 21.80 -9.43 -2.36
CA PRO A 205 20.86 -8.41 -2.80
C PRO A 205 20.16 -7.76 -1.60
N ALA A 206 19.52 -6.62 -1.81
CA ALA A 206 18.80 -5.93 -0.74
C ALA A 206 17.35 -5.64 -1.11
N LEU A 207 16.50 -5.60 -0.08
CA LEU A 207 15.11 -5.17 -0.14
C LEU A 207 14.85 -4.06 0.88
N LEU A 208 14.41 -2.90 0.42
CA LEU A 208 13.85 -1.84 1.24
C LEU A 208 12.32 -1.99 1.30
N ARG A 209 11.77 -2.22 2.49
CA ARG A 209 10.33 -2.22 2.75
C ARG A 209 9.92 -0.83 3.23
N VAL A 210 9.00 -0.21 2.51
CA VAL A 210 8.46 1.13 2.85
C VAL A 210 7.00 1.03 3.29
N PRO A 211 6.56 1.77 4.34
CA PRO A 211 5.33 1.47 5.04
C PRO A 211 4.08 2.05 4.38
N GLY A 212 2.97 1.34 4.53
CA GLY A 212 1.63 1.90 4.35
C GLY A 212 1.31 2.98 5.39
N ALA A 213 0.19 3.70 5.21
CA ALA A 213 -0.23 4.74 6.12
C ALA A 213 -0.52 4.21 7.54
N GLY A 214 -0.27 5.04 8.54
CA GLY A 214 -0.46 4.74 9.96
C GLY A 214 0.83 4.79 10.76
N VAL A 215 0.70 4.76 12.08
CA VAL A 215 1.80 4.76 13.05
C VAL A 215 1.78 3.43 13.78
N ARG A 216 2.86 2.65 13.67
CA ARG A 216 2.87 1.27 14.17
C ARG A 216 4.30 0.77 14.44
N PRO A 217 4.48 -0.33 15.22
CA PRO A 217 5.74 -1.04 15.29
C PRO A 217 5.98 -1.82 14.00
N TYR A 218 7.24 -2.22 13.76
CA TYR A 218 7.63 -3.05 12.62
C TYR A 218 8.35 -4.31 13.08
N GLY A 219 8.14 -5.40 12.33
CA GLY A 219 8.71 -6.72 12.62
C GLY A 219 10.03 -7.00 11.92
N GLY A 220 10.22 -6.39 10.75
CA GLY A 220 11.25 -6.75 9.80
C GLY A 220 10.82 -7.89 8.86
N ASP A 221 11.42 -7.95 7.69
CA ASP A 221 11.16 -9.01 6.72
C ASP A 221 12.18 -10.14 6.90
N ILE A 222 11.95 -10.96 7.93
CA ILE A 222 12.80 -12.12 8.27
C ILE A 222 12.68 -13.19 7.19
N TYR A 223 11.51 -13.33 6.56
CA TYR A 223 11.29 -14.34 5.54
C TYR A 223 12.21 -14.12 4.33
N THR A 224 12.18 -12.96 3.72
CA THR A 224 13.05 -12.64 2.58
C THR A 224 14.54 -12.70 2.97
N ALA A 225 14.87 -12.29 4.22
CA ALA A 225 16.25 -12.39 4.71
C ALA A 225 16.71 -13.86 4.86
N SER A 226 15.84 -14.77 5.28
CA SER A 226 16.17 -16.20 5.40
C SER A 226 16.42 -16.87 4.04
N HIS A 227 15.97 -16.27 2.95
CA HIS A 227 16.23 -16.71 1.59
C HIS A 227 17.47 -16.07 0.96
N GLY A 228 18.23 -15.25 1.71
CA GLY A 228 19.50 -14.71 1.24
C GLY A 228 19.46 -13.28 0.72
N ALA A 229 18.60 -12.44 1.26
CA ALA A 229 18.63 -10.99 1.03
C ALA A 229 18.93 -10.22 2.33
N ILE A 230 19.44 -9.00 2.20
CA ILE A 230 19.41 -8.02 3.27
C ILE A 230 18.07 -7.31 3.18
N THR A 231 17.29 -7.26 4.27
CA THR A 231 16.02 -6.53 4.29
C THR A 231 16.06 -5.38 5.30
N LEU A 232 15.56 -4.23 4.90
CA LEU A 232 15.39 -3.06 5.75
C LEU A 232 13.94 -2.60 5.68
N GLU A 233 13.18 -2.78 6.76
CA GLU A 233 11.83 -2.24 6.91
C GLU A 233 11.88 -0.97 7.74
N ILE A 234 11.44 0.17 7.19
CA ILE A 234 11.56 1.47 7.87
C ILE A 234 10.23 1.99 8.42
N GLY A 235 10.32 2.76 9.52
CA GLY A 235 9.27 3.65 9.97
C GLY A 235 9.54 5.08 9.50
N ILE A 236 8.49 5.86 9.24
CA ILE A 236 8.59 7.20 8.62
C ILE A 236 8.36 8.36 9.58
N HIS A 237 8.13 8.08 10.86
CA HIS A 237 7.67 9.09 11.81
C HIS A 237 8.77 9.65 12.72
N GLY A 238 10.00 9.16 12.58
CA GLY A 238 11.13 9.64 13.39
C GLY A 238 11.12 9.15 14.84
N ILE A 239 10.41 8.06 15.10
CA ILE A 239 10.33 7.38 16.40
C ILE A 239 10.78 5.93 16.27
N SER A 240 11.30 5.34 17.36
CA SER A 240 11.67 3.91 17.39
C SER A 240 10.52 3.04 16.88
N VAL A 241 10.86 1.93 16.25
CA VAL A 241 9.89 0.99 15.64
C VAL A 241 9.66 -0.26 16.49
N THR A 242 10.18 -0.27 17.72
CA THR A 242 10.12 -1.42 18.66
C THR A 242 9.46 -1.08 20.00
N MET A 243 8.73 0.04 20.08
CA MET A 243 8.00 0.44 21.28
C MET A 243 6.68 -0.34 21.42
N ASP A 244 6.03 -0.22 22.56
CA ASP A 244 4.72 -0.81 22.80
C ASP A 244 3.65 -0.22 21.87
N GLN A 245 2.68 -1.06 21.46
CA GLN A 245 1.60 -0.67 20.55
C GLN A 245 0.85 0.59 21.04
N LYS A 246 0.63 0.70 22.35
CA LYS A 246 -0.06 1.85 22.93
C LYS A 246 0.62 3.19 22.61
N VAL A 247 1.94 3.25 22.55
CA VAL A 247 2.66 4.49 22.20
C VAL A 247 2.31 4.93 20.79
N TYR A 248 2.23 3.98 19.84
CA TYR A 248 1.87 4.29 18.45
C TYR A 248 0.41 4.72 18.34
N ASP A 249 -0.50 4.08 19.07
CA ASP A 249 -1.92 4.43 19.10
C ASP A 249 -2.12 5.85 19.66
N ASP A 250 -1.45 6.20 20.74
CA ASP A 250 -1.51 7.53 21.35
C ASP A 250 -0.94 8.61 20.40
N VAL A 251 0.17 8.31 19.73
CA VAL A 251 0.80 9.23 18.78
C VAL A 251 -0.05 9.41 17.53
N PHE A 252 -0.63 8.32 16.99
CA PHE A 252 -1.52 8.37 15.82
C PHE A 252 -2.80 9.16 16.08
N ASN A 253 -3.42 8.96 17.24
CA ASN A 253 -4.64 9.67 17.65
C ASN A 253 -4.37 11.08 18.20
N GLY A 254 -3.12 11.45 18.37
CA GLY A 254 -2.67 12.74 18.91
C GLY A 254 -1.76 13.49 17.94
N ALA A 255 -0.46 13.48 18.26
CA ALA A 255 0.55 14.32 17.60
C ALA A 255 0.73 14.02 16.09
N LEU A 256 0.39 12.84 15.59
CA LEU A 256 0.49 12.49 14.17
C LEU A 256 -0.88 12.28 13.49
N MET A 257 -1.96 12.73 14.11
CA MET A 257 -3.28 12.63 13.50
C MET A 257 -3.29 13.37 12.15
N ASN A 258 -3.75 12.68 11.09
CA ASN A 258 -3.83 13.22 9.73
C ASN A 258 -2.50 13.79 9.18
N TYR A 259 -1.35 13.23 9.58
CA TYR A 259 -0.01 13.70 9.19
C TYR A 259 0.15 13.86 7.65
N TRP A 260 -0.57 13.05 6.86
CA TRP A 260 -0.54 13.08 5.40
C TRP A 260 -1.03 14.39 4.79
N ASN A 261 -1.74 15.20 5.59
CA ASN A 261 -2.23 16.51 5.19
C ASN A 261 -1.29 17.68 5.57
N TRP A 262 -0.23 17.44 6.34
CA TRP A 262 0.55 18.53 6.91
C TRP A 262 1.45 19.21 5.89
N GLY A 263 1.47 20.56 5.95
CA GLY A 263 2.34 21.38 5.14
C GLY A 263 1.94 21.48 3.66
N MET A 264 0.67 21.19 3.32
CA MET A 264 0.20 21.22 1.94
C MET A 264 0.14 22.61 1.32
N ASP A 265 0.29 23.69 2.09
CA ASP A 265 0.32 25.06 1.57
C ASP A 265 1.68 25.44 0.96
N ASN A 266 2.73 24.70 1.28
CA ASN A 266 4.08 24.91 0.78
C ASN A 266 4.80 23.57 0.56
N ARG A 267 5.36 23.38 -0.63
CA ARG A 267 6.08 22.14 -0.97
C ARG A 267 7.25 21.83 -0.03
N ASP A 268 7.87 22.86 0.57
CA ASP A 268 9.00 22.67 1.47
C ASP A 268 8.60 22.24 2.89
N ASP A 269 7.36 22.49 3.27
CA ASP A 269 6.80 22.19 4.60
C ASP A 269 6.04 20.86 4.62
N SER A 270 5.75 20.25 3.44
CA SER A 270 5.01 18.99 3.37
C SER A 270 5.67 17.90 4.22
N TYR A 271 4.83 17.23 5.02
CA TYR A 271 5.27 16.09 5.82
C TYR A 271 5.99 15.03 4.99
N TYR A 272 5.51 14.80 3.76
CA TYR A 272 6.11 13.81 2.86
C TYR A 272 7.49 14.16 2.37
N LYS A 273 7.96 15.42 2.47
CA LYS A 273 9.33 15.78 2.12
C LYS A 273 10.35 14.98 2.95
N ARG A 274 10.20 15.01 4.27
CA ARG A 274 11.06 14.23 5.18
C ARG A 274 10.88 12.73 5.04
N VAL A 275 9.66 12.28 4.70
CA VAL A 275 9.36 10.85 4.50
C VAL A 275 10.11 10.30 3.30
N ILE A 276 10.00 10.97 2.15
CA ILE A 276 10.68 10.56 0.91
C ILE A 276 12.20 10.64 1.08
N ILE A 277 12.71 11.73 1.67
CA ILE A 277 14.15 11.83 1.97
C ILE A 277 14.59 10.71 2.91
N GLY A 278 13.78 10.36 3.93
CA GLY A 278 14.05 9.22 4.81
C GLY A 278 14.17 7.90 4.07
N CYS A 279 13.34 7.67 3.05
CA CYS A 279 13.45 6.49 2.18
C CYS A 279 14.77 6.50 1.37
N ILE A 280 15.16 7.64 0.82
CA ILE A 280 16.44 7.78 0.09
C ILE A 280 17.64 7.57 1.04
N ARG A 281 17.57 8.11 2.27
CA ARG A 281 18.61 7.88 3.28
C ARG A 281 18.69 6.42 3.74
N ALA A 282 17.57 5.69 3.69
CA ALA A 282 17.57 4.23 3.89
C ALA A 282 18.34 3.50 2.78
N ILE A 283 18.23 3.96 1.53
CA ILE A 283 19.05 3.45 0.42
C ILE A 283 20.53 3.80 0.65
N ASP A 284 20.84 5.02 1.11
CA ASP A 284 22.21 5.41 1.46
C ASP A 284 22.79 4.55 2.60
N TYR A 285 21.93 4.14 3.57
CA TYR A 285 22.34 3.22 4.64
C TYR A 285 22.64 1.81 4.09
N ILE A 286 21.80 1.29 3.20
CA ILE A 286 22.02 -0.02 2.54
C ILE A 286 23.33 0.02 1.74
N GLU A 287 23.61 1.11 1.01
CA GLU A 287 24.85 1.28 0.23
C GLU A 287 26.12 1.20 1.08
N GLN A 288 26.07 1.72 2.30
CA GLN A 288 27.21 1.66 3.23
C GLN A 288 27.30 0.32 3.96
N TYR A 289 26.29 -0.54 3.85
CA TYR A 289 26.26 -1.82 4.53
C TYR A 289 27.04 -2.87 3.75
N THR A 290 28.18 -3.28 4.28
CA THR A 290 29.19 -4.11 3.60
C THR A 290 28.66 -5.40 2.94
N PRO A 291 27.69 -6.15 3.50
CA PRO A 291 27.14 -7.34 2.87
C PRO A 291 26.37 -7.11 1.57
N TRP A 292 25.87 -5.90 1.30
CA TRP A 292 25.15 -5.61 0.06
C TRP A 292 26.05 -5.75 -1.16
N ASN A 293 25.55 -6.39 -2.23
CA ASN A 293 26.31 -6.66 -3.45
C ASN A 293 26.58 -5.44 -4.35
N GLY A 294 25.92 -4.29 -4.07
CA GLY A 294 26.10 -3.06 -4.86
C GLY A 294 25.31 -3.01 -6.16
N GLU A 295 24.56 -4.07 -6.51
CA GLU A 295 23.92 -4.20 -7.81
C GLU A 295 22.40 -4.37 -7.73
N GLN A 296 21.90 -5.13 -6.76
CA GLN A 296 20.50 -5.53 -6.69
C GLN A 296 19.83 -4.92 -5.47
N LEU A 297 18.95 -3.94 -5.72
CA LEU A 297 18.14 -3.29 -4.70
C LEU A 297 16.68 -3.24 -5.14
N ALA A 298 15.84 -3.95 -4.40
CA ALA A 298 14.39 -3.88 -4.52
C ALA A 298 13.79 -2.84 -3.55
N VAL A 299 12.72 -2.19 -3.96
CA VAL A 299 11.88 -1.41 -3.05
C VAL A 299 10.43 -1.85 -3.18
N SER A 300 9.77 -2.16 -2.07
CA SER A 300 8.38 -2.59 -2.09
C SER A 300 7.57 -2.04 -0.93
N GLY A 301 6.31 -1.77 -1.19
CA GLY A 301 5.34 -1.37 -0.18
C GLY A 301 3.92 -1.31 -0.72
N SER A 302 2.98 -1.25 0.20
CA SER A 302 1.54 -1.28 -0.06
C SER A 302 0.90 0.06 0.32
N SER A 303 -0.11 0.50 -0.42
CA SER A 303 -0.83 1.74 -0.14
C SER A 303 0.11 2.96 -0.19
N GLN A 304 0.24 3.73 0.89
CA GLN A 304 1.28 4.76 1.00
C GLN A 304 2.67 4.20 0.67
N GLY A 305 2.96 2.95 1.06
CA GLY A 305 4.23 2.28 0.72
C GLY A 305 4.38 2.05 -0.79
N GLY A 306 3.29 1.81 -1.50
CA GLY A 306 3.30 1.75 -2.97
C GLY A 306 3.72 3.09 -3.59
N PHE A 307 3.19 4.19 -3.10
CA PHE A 307 3.64 5.54 -3.45
C PHE A 307 5.13 5.76 -3.15
N LEU A 308 5.58 5.37 -1.95
CA LEU A 308 6.98 5.52 -1.56
C LEU A 308 7.91 4.64 -2.40
N SER A 309 7.44 3.46 -2.85
CA SER A 309 8.18 2.62 -3.79
C SER A 309 8.39 3.30 -5.14
N LEU A 310 7.36 3.97 -5.67
CA LEU A 310 7.46 4.79 -6.89
C LEU A 310 8.43 5.97 -6.69
N ALA A 311 8.37 6.64 -5.52
CA ALA A 311 9.26 7.75 -5.22
C ALA A 311 10.73 7.30 -5.15
N CYS A 312 11.02 6.18 -4.49
CA CYS A 312 12.37 5.61 -4.44
C CYS A 312 12.88 5.26 -5.84
N ALA A 313 12.08 4.53 -6.63
CA ALA A 313 12.47 4.13 -7.97
C ALA A 313 12.68 5.32 -8.92
N GLY A 314 11.84 6.36 -8.82
CA GLY A 314 11.96 7.55 -9.66
C GLY A 314 13.15 8.45 -9.28
N LEU A 315 13.50 8.52 -8.00
CA LEU A 315 14.54 9.45 -7.51
C LEU A 315 15.93 8.82 -7.38
N ASP A 316 16.02 7.50 -7.24
CA ASP A 316 17.29 6.82 -6.99
C ASP A 316 17.55 5.68 -7.96
N LYS A 317 18.58 5.83 -8.78
CA LYS A 317 18.95 4.88 -9.84
C LYS A 317 19.59 3.59 -9.30
N ARG A 318 19.93 3.52 -8.00
CA ARG A 318 20.38 2.30 -7.34
C ARG A 318 19.24 1.29 -7.16
N VAL A 319 17.98 1.74 -7.16
CA VAL A 319 16.82 0.86 -7.20
C VAL A 319 16.76 0.15 -8.54
N THR A 320 16.85 -1.17 -8.55
CA THR A 320 16.83 -2.01 -9.77
C THR A 320 15.49 -2.63 -10.04
N CYS A 321 14.67 -2.83 -8.99
CA CYS A 321 13.30 -3.27 -9.12
C CYS A 321 12.40 -2.67 -8.03
N TYR A 322 11.11 -2.57 -8.32
CA TYR A 322 10.16 -1.93 -7.43
C TYR A 322 8.77 -2.58 -7.55
N ALA A 323 8.07 -2.70 -6.42
CA ALA A 323 6.75 -3.31 -6.37
C ALA A 323 5.76 -2.41 -5.63
N PRO A 324 5.09 -1.47 -6.32
CA PRO A 324 4.05 -0.64 -5.75
C PRO A 324 2.71 -1.40 -5.75
N VAL A 325 2.25 -1.84 -4.58
CA VAL A 325 0.97 -2.51 -4.45
C VAL A 325 -0.10 -1.52 -4.02
N HIS A 326 -1.21 -1.48 -4.76
CA HIS A 326 -2.29 -0.49 -4.63
C HIS A 326 -1.77 0.88 -4.16
N ALA A 327 -0.90 1.49 -4.98
CA ALA A 327 -0.15 2.70 -4.64
C ALA A 327 -1.09 3.90 -4.40
N ALA A 328 -1.12 4.39 -3.17
CA ALA A 328 -1.80 5.61 -2.78
C ALA A 328 -1.09 6.86 -3.33
N CYS A 329 -1.60 8.03 -3.04
CA CYS A 329 -1.00 9.31 -3.43
C CYS A 329 -0.68 9.45 -4.94
N CYS A 330 -1.54 8.88 -5.79
CA CYS A 330 -1.43 8.95 -7.24
C CYS A 330 -2.58 9.75 -7.83
N ASP A 331 -2.26 10.64 -8.75
CA ASP A 331 -3.20 11.51 -9.47
C ASP A 331 -4.15 12.31 -8.54
N HIS A 332 -3.57 13.01 -7.57
CA HIS A 332 -4.31 13.79 -6.59
C HIS A 332 -5.29 14.79 -7.20
N THR A 333 -4.97 15.34 -8.35
CA THR A 333 -5.77 16.38 -9.02
C THR A 333 -6.89 15.85 -9.90
N ALA A 334 -7.04 14.52 -10.01
CA ALA A 334 -8.04 13.90 -10.88
C ALA A 334 -9.48 14.31 -10.53
N SER A 335 -9.80 14.43 -9.25
CA SER A 335 -11.13 14.88 -8.79
C SER A 335 -11.52 16.28 -9.24
N LEU A 336 -10.55 17.17 -9.47
CA LEU A 336 -10.81 18.51 -10.05
C LEU A 336 -11.33 18.44 -11.49
N LYS A 337 -11.18 17.28 -12.14
CA LYS A 337 -11.67 17.00 -13.50
C LYS A 337 -12.81 15.98 -13.52
N GLY A 338 -13.39 15.64 -12.37
CA GLY A 338 -14.44 14.63 -12.26
C GLY A 338 -13.97 13.20 -12.56
N VAL A 339 -12.71 12.91 -12.28
CA VAL A 339 -12.09 11.57 -12.42
C VAL A 339 -11.71 11.07 -11.03
N ALA A 340 -11.76 9.76 -10.82
CA ALA A 340 -11.37 9.16 -9.56
C ALA A 340 -9.90 9.49 -9.23
N CYS A 341 -9.64 9.88 -7.97
CA CYS A 341 -8.34 10.31 -7.47
C CYS A 341 -7.85 9.39 -6.36
N GLY A 342 -6.53 9.27 -6.21
CA GLY A 342 -5.92 8.45 -5.17
C GLY A 342 -6.08 9.03 -3.76
N TRP A 343 -6.03 8.12 -2.76
CA TRP A 343 -5.94 8.51 -1.36
C TRP A 343 -4.76 9.51 -1.16
N PRO A 344 -4.90 10.52 -0.30
CA PRO A 344 -5.99 10.79 0.66
C PRO A 344 -7.15 11.63 0.12
N HIS A 345 -7.41 11.65 -1.18
CA HIS A 345 -8.54 12.31 -1.83
C HIS A 345 -8.61 13.82 -1.58
N TYR A 346 -7.46 14.50 -1.59
CA TYR A 346 -7.29 15.90 -1.18
C TYR A 346 -8.33 16.88 -1.73
N PHE A 347 -8.80 16.66 -2.94
CA PHE A 347 -9.70 17.60 -3.64
C PHE A 347 -11.07 17.01 -3.99
N TYR A 348 -11.37 15.78 -3.55
CA TYR A 348 -12.63 15.11 -3.88
C TYR A 348 -13.81 15.65 -3.08
N TRP A 349 -13.63 15.90 -1.79
CA TRP A 349 -14.68 16.34 -0.87
C TRP A 349 -14.85 17.86 -0.89
N ASN A 350 -14.82 18.53 -2.06
CA ASN A 350 -14.89 19.97 -2.19
C ASN A 350 -13.78 20.72 -1.46
N ALA A 351 -12.61 20.14 -1.39
CA ALA A 351 -11.40 20.74 -0.86
C ALA A 351 -11.49 21.27 0.58
N THR A 352 -12.63 21.13 1.22
CA THR A 352 -12.87 21.79 2.50
C THR A 352 -12.77 20.89 3.71
N PRO A 353 -13.14 19.62 3.69
CA PRO A 353 -13.10 18.85 4.91
C PRO A 353 -11.70 18.32 5.23
N HIS A 354 -10.91 18.01 4.22
CA HIS A 354 -9.56 17.46 4.44
C HIS A 354 -8.49 18.55 4.45
N SER A 355 -8.84 19.75 4.08
CA SER A 355 -8.14 20.94 4.48
C SER A 355 -8.67 21.43 5.82
N ASP A 356 -8.78 20.58 6.80
CA ASP A 356 -8.77 20.99 8.21
C ASP A 356 -7.46 21.63 8.65
N TYR A 357 -6.56 21.78 7.72
CA TYR A 357 -5.80 22.98 7.72
C TYR A 357 -6.82 24.09 7.71
N LYS A 358 -7.07 24.63 8.86
CA LYS A 358 -7.57 25.94 9.15
C LYS A 358 -6.75 26.95 8.35
N SER A 359 -6.73 26.76 7.03
CA SER A 359 -6.19 27.74 6.13
C SER A 359 -7.18 28.89 6.21
N GLU A 360 -6.78 29.91 6.91
CA GLU A 360 -7.40 31.23 6.90
C GLU A 360 -7.55 31.75 5.46
N ASN A 361 -7.02 31.05 4.49
CA ASN A 361 -6.94 31.31 3.06
C ASN A 361 -7.89 30.45 2.22
N LYS A 362 -9.18 30.37 2.58
CA LYS A 362 -10.20 29.87 1.65
C LYS A 362 -10.06 30.60 0.30
N GLY A 363 -9.67 29.86 -0.74
CA GLY A 363 -9.50 30.38 -2.11
C GLY A 363 -8.06 30.54 -2.57
N LYS A 364 -7.16 31.13 -1.80
CA LYS A 364 -5.73 31.19 -2.13
C LYS A 364 -4.99 29.92 -1.71
N GLY A 365 -5.43 29.28 -0.61
CA GLY A 365 -4.85 28.05 -0.10
C GLY A 365 -5.07 26.83 -1.00
N GLN A 366 -6.14 26.77 -1.79
CA GLN A 366 -6.41 25.62 -2.67
C GLN A 366 -5.41 25.54 -3.81
N GLU A 367 -5.08 26.67 -4.46
CA GLU A 367 -4.08 26.68 -5.52
C GLU A 367 -2.69 26.26 -5.00
N ALA A 368 -2.29 26.77 -3.83
CA ALA A 368 -1.04 26.36 -3.20
C ALA A 368 -1.01 24.86 -2.91
N LYS A 369 -2.12 24.30 -2.38
CA LYS A 369 -2.24 22.84 -2.12
C LYS A 369 -2.21 22.01 -3.40
N ILE A 370 -2.88 22.47 -4.47
CA ILE A 370 -2.83 21.82 -5.78
C ILE A 370 -1.38 21.80 -6.30
N ASN A 371 -0.69 22.94 -6.22
CA ASN A 371 0.69 23.02 -6.67
C ASN A 371 1.62 22.15 -5.81
N THR A 372 1.48 22.18 -4.49
CA THR A 372 2.24 21.32 -3.56
C THR A 372 1.98 19.84 -3.83
N SER A 373 0.72 19.42 -4.00
CA SER A 373 0.36 18.02 -4.21
C SER A 373 1.08 17.40 -5.42
N ARG A 374 1.38 18.19 -6.45
CA ARG A 374 2.09 17.73 -7.64
C ARG A 374 3.52 17.30 -7.38
N TYR A 375 4.18 17.86 -6.34
CA TYR A 375 5.52 17.43 -5.92
C TYR A 375 5.50 16.12 -5.13
N TYR A 376 4.33 15.69 -4.67
CA TYR A 376 4.11 14.51 -3.83
C TYR A 376 3.12 13.53 -4.48
N ASP A 377 3.01 13.59 -5.81
CA ASP A 377 2.15 12.71 -6.59
C ASP A 377 2.95 11.53 -7.15
N GLY A 378 2.52 10.31 -6.86
CA GLY A 378 3.17 9.08 -7.30
C GLY A 378 3.34 8.97 -8.81
N VAL A 379 2.41 9.54 -9.58
CA VAL A 379 2.51 9.61 -11.04
C VAL A 379 3.73 10.39 -11.50
N ASN A 380 4.07 11.49 -10.80
CA ASN A 380 5.21 12.32 -11.19
C ASN A 380 6.54 11.61 -10.90
N PHE A 381 6.62 10.80 -9.85
CA PHE A 381 7.77 9.90 -9.63
C PHE A 381 7.82 8.78 -10.66
N ALA A 382 6.67 8.20 -11.02
CA ALA A 382 6.59 7.15 -12.04
C ALA A 382 7.14 7.62 -13.41
N ARG A 383 6.99 8.90 -13.76
CA ARG A 383 7.57 9.51 -14.97
C ARG A 383 9.10 9.54 -14.99
N LEU A 384 9.76 9.45 -13.82
CA LEU A 384 11.22 9.45 -13.70
C LEU A 384 11.84 8.05 -13.74
N ILE A 385 11.02 7.00 -13.63
CA ILE A 385 11.48 5.61 -13.65
C ILE A 385 12.02 5.29 -15.05
N ASN A 386 13.21 4.71 -15.11
CA ASN A 386 13.90 4.45 -16.37
C ASN A 386 13.71 2.98 -16.84
N ASP A 387 14.20 2.70 -18.02
CA ASP A 387 14.07 1.42 -18.72
C ASP A 387 14.91 0.26 -18.15
N LYS A 388 15.78 0.55 -17.17
CA LYS A 388 16.61 -0.48 -16.49
C LYS A 388 15.96 -1.01 -15.22
N GLN A 389 14.94 -0.32 -14.71
CA GLN A 389 14.24 -0.67 -13.47
C GLN A 389 13.01 -1.53 -13.78
N LYS A 390 12.88 -2.68 -13.12
CA LYS A 390 11.77 -3.62 -13.33
C LYS A 390 10.66 -3.35 -12.32
N GLY A 391 9.42 -3.17 -12.79
CA GLY A 391 8.25 -2.91 -11.96
C GLY A 391 7.30 -4.11 -11.88
N TRP A 392 6.70 -4.35 -10.70
CA TRP A 392 5.57 -5.25 -10.53
C TRP A 392 4.43 -4.51 -9.82
N PHE A 393 3.29 -4.41 -10.48
CA PHE A 393 2.12 -3.67 -10.01
C PHE A 393 0.99 -4.64 -9.68
N SER A 394 0.37 -4.47 -8.52
CA SER A 394 -0.83 -5.22 -8.17
C SER A 394 -1.81 -4.37 -7.40
N PHE A 395 -3.10 -4.54 -7.68
CA PHE A 395 -4.20 -3.80 -7.05
C PHE A 395 -5.55 -4.46 -7.33
N GLY A 396 -6.57 -4.11 -6.54
CA GLY A 396 -7.92 -4.58 -6.70
C GLY A 396 -8.78 -3.65 -7.55
N TYR A 397 -9.76 -4.20 -8.29
CA TYR A 397 -10.73 -3.39 -9.04
C TYR A 397 -11.86 -2.86 -8.17
N ASN A 398 -12.04 -3.45 -6.97
CA ASN A 398 -13.01 -2.99 -5.99
C ASN A 398 -12.41 -2.08 -4.91
N ASP A 399 -11.15 -1.72 -5.04
CA ASP A 399 -10.47 -0.85 -4.06
C ASP A 399 -11.11 0.56 -4.07
N ASP A 400 -11.71 0.94 -2.94
CA ASP A 400 -12.36 2.22 -2.72
C ASP A 400 -11.48 3.24 -1.97
N VAL A 401 -10.34 2.80 -1.48
CA VAL A 401 -9.31 3.65 -0.86
C VAL A 401 -8.33 4.15 -1.93
N VAL A 402 -7.84 3.24 -2.76
CA VAL A 402 -6.97 3.54 -3.90
C VAL A 402 -7.66 3.09 -5.18
N PRO A 403 -8.44 3.97 -5.82
CA PRO A 403 -9.21 3.62 -7.01
C PRO A 403 -8.36 3.01 -8.13
N PRO A 404 -8.78 1.90 -8.75
CA PRO A 404 -8.03 1.27 -9.83
C PRO A 404 -7.81 2.19 -11.05
N THR A 405 -8.63 3.22 -11.24
CA THR A 405 -8.38 4.27 -12.23
C THR A 405 -7.01 4.90 -12.04
N THR A 406 -6.63 5.25 -10.80
CA THR A 406 -5.33 5.88 -10.53
C THR A 406 -4.17 4.88 -10.62
N ALA A 407 -4.41 3.63 -10.23
CA ALA A 407 -3.42 2.56 -10.34
C ALA A 407 -3.06 2.27 -11.80
N TRP A 408 -4.05 2.15 -12.67
CA TRP A 408 -3.84 1.98 -14.11
C TRP A 408 -3.19 3.20 -14.76
N ALA A 409 -3.64 4.42 -14.44
CA ALA A 409 -3.04 5.65 -14.96
C ALA A 409 -1.55 5.76 -14.58
N THR A 410 -1.20 5.36 -13.36
CA THR A 410 0.19 5.33 -12.88
C THR A 410 0.99 4.25 -13.60
N TYR A 411 0.43 3.03 -13.71
CA TYR A 411 1.05 1.93 -14.46
C TYR A 411 1.34 2.34 -15.91
N ASN A 412 0.36 2.92 -16.60
CA ASN A 412 0.50 3.33 -18.00
C ASN A 412 1.57 4.43 -18.19
N THR A 413 1.85 5.21 -17.15
CA THR A 413 2.86 6.28 -17.19
C THR A 413 4.30 5.74 -17.22
N VAL A 414 4.56 4.60 -16.60
CA VAL A 414 5.90 4.00 -16.58
C VAL A 414 6.24 3.47 -17.98
N THR A 415 7.42 3.81 -18.50
CA THR A 415 7.90 3.37 -19.81
C THR A 415 8.82 2.15 -19.75
N GLY A 416 9.43 1.86 -18.59
CA GLY A 416 10.32 0.73 -18.37
C GLY A 416 9.63 -0.64 -18.31
N PRO A 417 10.40 -1.73 -18.17
CA PRO A 417 9.88 -3.08 -18.00
C PRO A 417 8.97 -3.17 -16.79
N LYS A 418 7.75 -3.66 -16.98
CA LYS A 418 6.78 -3.77 -15.89
C LYS A 418 5.79 -4.88 -16.13
N GLU A 419 5.36 -5.48 -15.05
CA GLU A 419 4.31 -6.50 -15.01
C GLU A 419 3.11 -5.95 -14.23
N ILE A 420 1.92 -6.42 -14.55
CA ILE A 420 0.69 -6.06 -13.85
C ILE A 420 -0.07 -7.32 -13.48
N SER A 421 -0.46 -7.42 -12.21
CA SER A 421 -1.25 -8.52 -11.66
C SER A 421 -2.45 -7.97 -10.89
N PRO A 422 -3.57 -7.63 -11.56
CA PRO A 422 -4.76 -7.14 -10.91
C PRO A 422 -5.55 -8.29 -10.28
N TYR A 423 -6.09 -8.04 -9.09
CA TYR A 423 -7.00 -8.95 -8.39
C TYR A 423 -8.40 -8.34 -8.38
N GLN A 424 -9.23 -8.68 -9.37
CA GLN A 424 -10.46 -7.95 -9.71
C GLN A 424 -11.42 -7.80 -8.53
N ALA A 425 -11.76 -8.88 -7.82
CA ALA A 425 -12.71 -8.84 -6.71
C ALA A 425 -12.13 -8.29 -5.39
N THR A 426 -10.91 -7.75 -5.42
CA THR A 426 -10.19 -7.31 -4.22
C THR A 426 -10.47 -5.83 -3.93
N TRP A 427 -10.68 -5.55 -2.63
CA TRP A 427 -10.70 -4.22 -2.05
C TRP A 427 -9.28 -3.80 -1.62
N HIS A 428 -9.14 -2.92 -0.65
CA HIS A 428 -7.85 -2.45 -0.15
C HIS A 428 -7.17 -3.45 0.81
N TYR A 429 -6.93 -4.68 0.33
CA TYR A 429 -6.24 -5.74 1.08
C TYR A 429 -5.52 -6.70 0.13
N TRP A 430 -4.73 -7.63 0.69
CA TRP A 430 -4.04 -8.67 -0.05
C TRP A 430 -4.77 -10.00 0.04
N HIS A 431 -4.80 -10.74 -1.05
CA HIS A 431 -5.02 -12.19 -1.04
C HIS A 431 -3.72 -12.94 -0.76
N GLN A 432 -3.81 -14.18 -0.28
CA GLN A 432 -2.61 -15.02 -0.08
C GLN A 432 -1.90 -15.27 -1.41
N GLU A 433 -2.66 -15.57 -2.46
CA GLU A 433 -2.13 -15.81 -3.81
C GLU A 433 -1.39 -14.59 -4.38
N GLN A 434 -1.89 -13.38 -4.09
CA GLN A 434 -1.24 -12.12 -4.47
C GLN A 434 0.09 -11.93 -3.73
N TRP A 435 0.12 -12.31 -2.46
CA TRP A 435 1.33 -12.28 -1.65
C TRP A 435 2.36 -13.29 -2.18
N ASP A 436 1.94 -14.52 -2.45
CA ASP A 436 2.80 -15.59 -2.99
C ASP A 436 3.37 -15.20 -4.37
N GLU A 437 2.58 -14.55 -5.22
CA GLU A 437 3.01 -14.04 -6.52
C GLU A 437 4.06 -12.93 -6.37
N TRP A 438 3.83 -11.99 -5.44
CA TRP A 438 4.80 -10.94 -5.13
C TRP A 438 6.12 -11.50 -4.63
N GLU A 439 6.10 -12.47 -3.70
CA GLU A 439 7.31 -13.13 -3.19
C GLU A 439 8.07 -13.84 -4.29
N ASN A 440 7.36 -14.60 -5.13
CA ASN A 440 7.96 -15.30 -6.27
C ASN A 440 8.65 -14.34 -7.24
N TRP A 441 7.97 -13.25 -7.58
CA TRP A 441 8.50 -12.22 -8.46
C TRP A 441 9.74 -11.56 -7.84
N LEU A 442 9.68 -11.22 -6.55
CA LEU A 442 10.78 -10.59 -5.83
C LEU A 442 12.04 -11.48 -5.81
N LEU A 443 11.90 -12.71 -5.32
CA LEU A 443 13.04 -13.65 -5.21
C LEU A 443 13.67 -13.91 -6.58
N LYS A 444 12.85 -14.17 -7.60
CA LYS A 444 13.32 -14.34 -8.98
C LYS A 444 14.06 -13.11 -9.50
N THR A 445 13.54 -11.90 -9.27
CA THR A 445 14.14 -10.66 -9.77
C THR A 445 15.45 -10.32 -9.04
N LEU A 446 15.57 -10.70 -7.78
CA LEU A 446 16.78 -10.57 -6.99
C LEU A 446 17.79 -11.74 -7.21
N ASN A 447 17.50 -12.69 -8.10
CA ASN A 447 18.29 -13.89 -8.36
C ASN A 447 18.54 -14.72 -7.08
N ILE A 448 17.55 -14.81 -6.21
CA ILE A 448 17.58 -15.63 -5.00
C ILE A 448 16.97 -17.00 -5.33
N GLU A 449 17.72 -18.06 -5.11
CA GLU A 449 17.22 -19.44 -5.22
C GLU A 449 16.31 -19.76 -4.03
N ARG A 450 15.22 -20.53 -4.28
CA ARG A 450 14.30 -21.00 -3.25
C ARG A 450 14.86 -22.21 -2.51
#